data_a48a4990911cb67e98bb5f908be4eb38
#
_entry.id   a48a4990911cb67e98bb5f908be4eb38
#
_cell.length_a   1.000
_cell.length_b   1.000
_cell.length_c   1.000
_cell.angle_alpha   90.00
_cell.angle_beta   90.00
_cell.angle_gamma   90.00
#
_symmetry.space_group_name_H-M   'P 1'
#
loop_
_entity.id
_entity.type
_entity.pdbx_description
1 polymer ?
#
loop_
_entity_poly.entity_id
_entity_poly.type
_entity_poly.pdbx_seq_one_letter_code
_entity_poly.pdbx_strand_id
1 'polypeptide(L)'
;LTPGLIRAVIAAATAAGKPVIVDPKSADYAVYRGATVITPNRQELAAATRLPALTDREVAEAAAALRRSLGAQGVLVTRSEAGMTLVAGDAEPVHVPAYPVRVRDVSGAGDTVVAALALVLAAGAAFEPAMRAANAAASVVVGKRGTATATLTELRARLLPAATLANDKIVFDWSVLDERIAAWRRAGLRVGFTNGCFDLLHPGHVKILAGARAACDRLVVGLNSDASVGRLKGEGRPVQDAHARAEVLAALEAVDLVAIFE
;
A
#
# COMPACT_ATOMS: atom_id res chain seq x y z
N LEU A 1 12.48 -27.27 7.12
CA LEU A 1 12.39 -27.84 5.74
C LEU A 1 13.73 -28.48 5.37
N THR A 2 13.70 -29.66 4.76
CA THR A 2 14.93 -30.31 4.28
C THR A 2 15.37 -29.70 2.94
N PRO A 3 16.69 -29.71 2.61
CA PRO A 3 17.18 -29.21 1.34
C PRO A 3 16.52 -29.85 0.11
N GLY A 4 16.19 -31.15 0.19
CA GLY A 4 15.50 -31.88 -0.88
C GLY A 4 14.08 -31.34 -1.12
N LEU A 5 13.32 -31.08 -0.04
CA LEU A 5 11.97 -30.55 -0.13
C LEU A 5 11.97 -29.12 -0.70
N ILE A 6 12.89 -28.27 -0.25
CA ILE A 6 13.03 -26.89 -0.77
C ILE A 6 13.24 -26.91 -2.28
N ARG A 7 14.18 -27.71 -2.77
CA ARG A 7 14.46 -27.84 -4.21
C ARG A 7 13.27 -28.40 -4.99
N ALA A 8 12.57 -29.39 -4.44
CA ALA A 8 11.39 -29.95 -5.08
C ALA A 8 10.25 -28.92 -5.22
N VAL A 9 10.00 -28.12 -4.17
CA VAL A 9 8.99 -27.05 -4.22
C VAL A 9 9.36 -25.98 -5.24
N ILE A 10 10.63 -25.52 -5.26
CA ILE A 10 11.09 -24.54 -6.24
C ILE A 10 10.92 -25.07 -7.67
N ALA A 11 11.33 -26.31 -7.93
CA ALA A 11 11.22 -26.94 -9.25
C ALA A 11 9.75 -27.07 -9.69
N ALA A 12 8.87 -27.52 -8.80
CA ALA A 12 7.44 -27.66 -9.09
C ALA A 12 6.76 -26.33 -9.38
N ALA A 13 7.05 -25.31 -8.60
CA ALA A 13 6.51 -23.96 -8.80
C ALA A 13 7.02 -23.33 -10.09
N THR A 14 8.31 -23.47 -10.40
CA THR A 14 8.91 -23.00 -11.66
C THR A 14 8.28 -23.69 -12.86
N ALA A 15 8.07 -25.00 -12.81
CA ALA A 15 7.41 -25.75 -13.88
C ALA A 15 5.94 -25.31 -14.08
N ALA A 16 5.28 -24.86 -13.00
CA ALA A 16 3.92 -24.33 -13.05
C ALA A 16 3.86 -22.82 -13.39
N GLY A 17 4.98 -22.18 -13.71
CA GLY A 17 5.05 -20.75 -14.00
C GLY A 17 4.69 -19.85 -12.81
N LYS A 18 4.87 -20.34 -11.57
CA LYS A 18 4.55 -19.59 -10.35
C LYS A 18 5.81 -18.98 -9.74
N PRO A 19 5.76 -17.71 -9.29
CA PRO A 19 6.89 -17.09 -8.61
C PRO A 19 7.15 -17.75 -7.26
N VAL A 20 8.44 -17.95 -6.94
CA VAL A 20 8.90 -18.46 -5.64
C VAL A 20 9.65 -17.36 -4.92
N ILE A 21 9.13 -16.93 -3.79
CA ILE A 21 9.77 -15.95 -2.91
C ILE A 21 10.30 -16.70 -1.69
N VAL A 22 11.55 -16.45 -1.35
CA VAL A 22 12.24 -17.15 -0.25
C VAL A 22 12.74 -16.15 0.78
N ASP A 23 12.26 -16.30 2.01
CA ASP A 23 12.90 -15.72 3.20
C ASP A 23 13.95 -16.74 3.69
N PRO A 24 15.25 -16.47 3.51
CA PRO A 24 16.29 -17.47 3.72
C PRO A 24 16.51 -17.72 5.22
N LYS A 25 16.52 -19.01 5.61
CA LYS A 25 16.82 -19.44 6.98
C LYS A 25 17.97 -20.44 7.02
N SER A 26 18.45 -20.94 5.88
CA SER A 26 19.60 -21.82 5.77
C SER A 26 20.89 -21.03 5.60
N ALA A 27 21.96 -21.48 6.25
CA ALA A 27 23.31 -20.95 5.98
C ALA A 27 23.81 -21.30 4.58
N ASP A 28 23.37 -22.45 4.03
CA ASP A 28 23.64 -22.83 2.64
C ASP A 28 22.56 -22.31 1.72
N TYR A 29 22.83 -21.19 1.07
CA TYR A 29 21.93 -20.57 0.11
C TYR A 29 21.79 -21.35 -1.21
N ALA A 30 22.69 -22.29 -1.52
CA ALA A 30 22.59 -23.11 -2.73
C ALA A 30 21.30 -23.94 -2.78
N VAL A 31 20.66 -24.19 -1.64
CA VAL A 31 19.37 -24.91 -1.55
C VAL A 31 18.22 -24.12 -2.19
N TYR A 32 18.36 -22.78 -2.33
CA TYR A 32 17.34 -21.87 -2.90
C TYR A 32 17.54 -21.58 -4.39
N ARG A 33 18.48 -22.26 -5.04
CA ARG A 33 18.76 -22.07 -6.48
C ARG A 33 17.49 -22.21 -7.31
N GLY A 34 17.26 -21.25 -8.21
CA GLY A 34 16.10 -21.20 -9.08
C GLY A 34 14.86 -20.53 -8.47
N ALA A 35 14.94 -20.03 -7.23
CA ALA A 35 13.89 -19.18 -6.69
C ALA A 35 13.76 -17.88 -7.48
N THR A 36 12.54 -17.33 -7.55
CA THR A 36 12.30 -16.07 -8.27
C THR A 36 12.92 -14.90 -7.52
N VAL A 37 12.65 -14.79 -6.21
CA VAL A 37 13.19 -13.71 -5.36
C VAL A 37 13.68 -14.28 -4.04
N ILE A 38 14.84 -13.79 -3.58
CA ILE A 38 15.38 -14.06 -2.24
C ILE A 38 15.31 -12.77 -1.44
N THR A 39 14.90 -12.85 -0.16
CA THR A 39 14.70 -11.68 0.69
C THR A 39 15.60 -11.65 1.94
N PRO A 40 16.94 -11.64 1.80
CA PRO A 40 17.83 -11.58 2.96
C PRO A 40 17.78 -10.22 3.64
N ASN A 41 18.10 -10.18 4.92
CA ASN A 41 18.52 -8.94 5.56
C ASN A 41 20.02 -8.67 5.29
N ARG A 42 20.54 -7.51 5.73
CA ARG A 42 21.97 -7.15 5.52
C ARG A 42 22.94 -8.16 6.09
N GLN A 43 22.67 -8.69 7.30
CA GLN A 43 23.55 -9.66 7.96
C GLN A 43 23.54 -11.01 7.23
N GLU A 44 22.36 -11.47 6.85
CA GLU A 44 22.18 -12.69 6.06
C GLU A 44 22.87 -12.58 4.69
N LEU A 45 22.72 -11.41 4.02
CA LEU A 45 23.40 -11.15 2.75
C LEU A 45 24.93 -11.20 2.87
N ALA A 46 25.47 -10.49 3.88
CA ALA A 46 26.92 -10.48 4.13
C ALA A 46 27.46 -11.88 4.46
N ALA A 47 26.73 -12.64 5.27
CA ALA A 47 27.09 -14.02 5.60
C ALA A 47 27.07 -14.95 4.39
N ALA A 48 26.05 -14.83 3.53
CA ALA A 48 25.88 -15.66 2.35
C ALA A 48 26.94 -15.38 1.26
N THR A 49 27.31 -14.11 1.08
CA THR A 49 28.22 -13.68 0.00
C THR A 49 29.67 -13.51 0.46
N ARG A 50 29.90 -13.38 1.76
CA ARG A 50 31.18 -12.99 2.38
C ARG A 50 31.68 -11.62 1.88
N LEU A 51 30.74 -10.76 1.44
CA LEU A 51 31.00 -9.39 1.01
C LEU A 51 30.45 -8.40 2.05
N PRO A 52 31.03 -7.18 2.13
CA PRO A 52 30.46 -6.13 2.98
C PRO A 52 29.05 -5.74 2.47
N ALA A 53 28.18 -5.30 3.39
CA ALA A 53 26.82 -4.88 3.09
C ALA A 53 26.37 -3.70 3.97
N LEU A 54 27.22 -2.67 4.11
CA LEU A 54 26.98 -1.51 4.96
C LEU A 54 26.41 -0.34 4.17
N THR A 55 27.02 0.00 3.05
CA THR A 55 26.62 1.09 2.17
C THR A 55 25.66 0.60 1.07
N ASP A 56 24.91 1.51 0.44
CA ASP A 56 24.01 1.21 -0.68
C ASP A 56 24.72 0.45 -1.79
N ARG A 57 25.94 0.90 -2.13
CA ARG A 57 26.77 0.28 -3.15
C ARG A 57 27.19 -1.14 -2.76
N GLU A 58 27.69 -1.35 -1.56
CA GLU A 58 28.11 -2.66 -1.08
C GLU A 58 26.93 -3.64 -1.04
N VAL A 59 25.76 -3.19 -0.57
CA VAL A 59 24.53 -3.99 -0.57
C VAL A 59 24.13 -4.38 -1.99
N ALA A 60 24.20 -3.45 -2.94
CA ALA A 60 23.89 -3.73 -4.34
C ALA A 60 24.87 -4.73 -4.97
N GLU A 61 26.19 -4.55 -4.75
CA GLU A 61 27.23 -5.46 -5.24
C GLU A 61 27.06 -6.88 -4.66
N ALA A 62 26.84 -7.00 -3.35
CA ALA A 62 26.61 -8.28 -2.68
C ALA A 62 25.32 -8.95 -3.15
N ALA A 63 24.21 -8.19 -3.29
CA ALA A 63 22.95 -8.69 -3.79
C ALA A 63 23.07 -9.18 -5.26
N ALA A 64 23.79 -8.46 -6.10
CA ALA A 64 24.06 -8.87 -7.47
C ALA A 64 24.89 -10.17 -7.54
N ALA A 65 25.89 -10.33 -6.67
CA ALA A 65 26.66 -11.54 -6.55
C ALA A 65 25.80 -12.73 -6.12
N LEU A 66 24.95 -12.55 -5.10
CA LEU A 66 24.02 -13.56 -4.62
C LEU A 66 23.02 -13.95 -5.71
N ARG A 67 22.41 -12.97 -6.40
CA ARG A 67 21.47 -13.21 -7.50
C ARG A 67 22.08 -14.11 -8.58
N ARG A 68 23.29 -13.76 -9.04
CA ARG A 68 24.01 -14.56 -10.07
C ARG A 68 24.32 -15.97 -9.59
N SER A 69 24.77 -16.14 -8.35
CA SER A 69 25.15 -17.45 -7.81
C SER A 69 23.97 -18.41 -7.69
N LEU A 70 22.77 -17.87 -7.46
CA LEU A 70 21.55 -18.66 -7.30
C LEU A 70 20.71 -18.76 -8.58
N GLY A 71 21.02 -18.01 -9.61
CA GLY A 71 20.18 -17.88 -10.81
C GLY A 71 18.79 -17.30 -10.48
N ALA A 72 18.72 -16.46 -9.45
CA ALA A 72 17.48 -15.79 -9.07
C ALA A 72 17.17 -14.63 -10.01
N GLN A 73 15.90 -14.30 -10.22
CA GLN A 73 15.48 -13.13 -10.99
C GLN A 73 15.71 -11.83 -10.20
N GLY A 74 15.53 -11.88 -8.86
CA GLY A 74 15.73 -10.73 -7.99
C GLY A 74 16.26 -11.11 -6.61
N VAL A 75 16.92 -10.14 -5.97
CA VAL A 75 17.25 -10.15 -4.54
C VAL A 75 16.73 -8.85 -3.95
N LEU A 76 15.87 -8.97 -2.94
CA LEU A 76 15.33 -7.85 -2.16
C LEU A 76 15.95 -7.86 -0.77
N VAL A 77 16.84 -6.93 -0.51
CA VAL A 77 17.55 -6.83 0.78
C VAL A 77 16.78 -5.92 1.72
N THR A 78 16.39 -6.43 2.88
CA THR A 78 15.81 -5.60 3.95
C THR A 78 16.92 -4.97 4.79
N ARG A 79 16.79 -3.66 5.08
CA ARG A 79 17.87 -2.84 5.66
C ARG A 79 17.42 -2.08 6.91
N SER A 80 16.39 -2.57 7.58
CA SER A 80 15.80 -1.94 8.78
C SER A 80 15.42 -0.47 8.51
N GLU A 81 15.96 0.46 9.29
CA GLU A 81 15.72 1.90 9.17
C GLU A 81 16.21 2.51 7.85
N ALA A 82 17.14 1.86 7.15
CA ALA A 82 17.61 2.28 5.83
C ALA A 82 16.68 1.83 4.68
N GLY A 83 15.60 1.11 4.98
CA GLY A 83 14.62 0.68 3.99
C GLY A 83 14.97 -0.59 3.25
N MET A 84 14.93 -0.58 1.92
CA MET A 84 15.13 -1.78 1.09
C MET A 84 15.99 -1.49 -0.12
N THR A 85 16.69 -2.52 -0.60
CA THR A 85 17.44 -2.51 -1.85
C THR A 85 16.99 -3.68 -2.72
N LEU A 86 16.61 -3.40 -3.95
CA LEU A 86 16.25 -4.40 -4.96
C LEU A 86 17.32 -4.47 -6.05
N VAL A 87 17.78 -5.68 -6.34
CA VAL A 87 18.60 -5.98 -7.52
C VAL A 87 17.88 -7.02 -8.35
N ALA A 88 17.43 -6.66 -9.55
CA ALA A 88 16.63 -7.54 -10.40
C ALA A 88 17.08 -7.42 -11.87
N GLY A 89 17.26 -8.56 -12.54
CA GLY A 89 17.70 -8.58 -13.92
C GLY A 89 19.03 -7.83 -14.12
N ASP A 90 19.11 -7.11 -15.24
CA ASP A 90 20.23 -6.25 -15.57
C ASP A 90 19.92 -4.75 -15.35
N ALA A 91 18.83 -4.47 -14.64
CA ALA A 91 18.46 -3.11 -14.27
C ALA A 91 19.36 -2.55 -13.15
N GLU A 92 19.45 -1.23 -13.08
CA GLU A 92 20.15 -0.55 -11.99
C GLU A 92 19.49 -0.90 -10.63
N PRO A 93 20.30 -1.03 -9.58
CA PRO A 93 19.79 -1.27 -8.23
C PRO A 93 18.82 -0.17 -7.79
N VAL A 94 17.68 -0.55 -7.22
CA VAL A 94 16.71 0.39 -6.70
C VAL A 94 16.78 0.41 -5.18
N HIS A 95 17.00 1.60 -4.61
CA HIS A 95 17.01 1.84 -3.17
C HIS A 95 15.77 2.62 -2.77
N VAL A 96 15.01 2.14 -1.80
CA VAL A 96 13.89 2.88 -1.22
C VAL A 96 14.12 3.07 0.27
N PRO A 97 13.96 4.29 0.80
CA PRO A 97 14.08 4.53 2.24
C PRO A 97 12.92 3.88 3.00
N ALA A 98 13.12 3.60 4.27
CA ALA A 98 12.01 3.22 5.14
C ALA A 98 11.04 4.40 5.30
N TYR A 99 9.74 4.08 5.43
CA TYR A 99 8.77 5.11 5.78
C TYR A 99 9.05 5.64 7.20
N PRO A 100 8.98 6.95 7.41
CA PRO A 100 9.10 7.52 8.76
C PRO A 100 7.92 7.04 9.62
N VAL A 101 8.23 6.21 10.60
CA VAL A 101 7.24 5.65 11.52
C VAL A 101 7.84 5.49 12.91
N ARG A 102 7.03 5.70 13.96
CA ARG A 102 7.41 5.35 15.30
C ARG A 102 7.36 3.83 15.45
N VAL A 103 8.53 3.19 15.42
CA VAL A 103 8.65 1.74 15.59
C VAL A 103 8.17 1.36 17.00
N ARG A 104 7.25 0.41 17.08
CA ARG A 104 6.73 -0.17 18.32
C ARG A 104 7.16 -1.62 18.51
N ASP A 105 7.16 -2.38 17.43
CA ASP A 105 7.56 -3.78 17.41
C ASP A 105 7.99 -4.15 15.98
N VAL A 106 9.07 -4.90 15.85
CA VAL A 106 9.57 -5.36 14.54
C VAL A 106 9.19 -6.82 14.23
N SER A 107 8.48 -7.47 15.15
CA SER A 107 8.07 -8.86 14.99
C SER A 107 7.14 -9.03 13.79
N GLY A 108 7.46 -9.99 12.91
CA GLY A 108 6.67 -10.26 11.71
C GLY A 108 6.87 -9.27 10.55
N ALA A 109 7.78 -8.29 10.67
CA ALA A 109 8.05 -7.36 9.57
C ALA A 109 8.60 -8.07 8.33
N GLY A 110 9.52 -9.02 8.50
CA GLY A 110 10.06 -9.85 7.42
C GLY A 110 8.98 -10.68 6.73
N ASP A 111 8.16 -11.38 7.52
CA ASP A 111 7.03 -12.17 7.00
C ASP A 111 6.04 -11.29 6.22
N THR A 112 5.78 -10.08 6.70
CA THR A 112 4.92 -9.11 6.03
C THR A 112 5.52 -8.67 4.69
N VAL A 113 6.83 -8.43 4.64
CA VAL A 113 7.54 -8.12 3.39
C VAL A 113 7.36 -9.23 2.37
N VAL A 114 7.62 -10.48 2.78
CA VAL A 114 7.47 -11.66 1.90
C VAL A 114 6.03 -11.81 1.41
N ALA A 115 5.06 -11.70 2.30
CA ALA A 115 3.64 -11.84 1.96
C ALA A 115 3.18 -10.75 0.99
N ALA A 116 3.50 -9.48 1.25
CA ALA A 116 3.14 -8.38 0.36
C ALA A 116 3.83 -8.48 -1.01
N LEU A 117 5.12 -8.82 -1.03
CA LEU A 117 5.88 -9.04 -2.25
C LEU A 117 5.24 -10.16 -3.08
N ALA A 118 4.91 -11.30 -2.45
CA ALA A 118 4.30 -12.44 -3.10
C ALA A 118 2.93 -12.11 -3.72
N LEU A 119 2.07 -11.40 -2.99
CA LEU A 119 0.75 -11.00 -3.48
C LEU A 119 0.84 -10.10 -4.70
N VAL A 120 1.72 -9.09 -4.67
CA VAL A 120 1.84 -8.12 -5.75
C VAL A 120 2.49 -8.73 -6.99
N LEU A 121 3.49 -9.60 -6.83
CA LEU A 121 4.08 -10.35 -7.93
C LEU A 121 3.10 -11.37 -8.53
N ALA A 122 2.30 -12.04 -7.70
CA ALA A 122 1.27 -12.97 -8.16
C ALA A 122 0.15 -12.26 -8.95
N ALA A 123 -0.09 -10.97 -8.67
CA ALA A 123 -1.00 -10.12 -9.45
C ALA A 123 -0.38 -9.61 -10.77
N GLY A 124 0.85 -10.01 -11.10
CA GLY A 124 1.54 -9.68 -12.36
C GLY A 124 2.30 -8.34 -12.35
N ALA A 125 2.49 -7.72 -11.19
CA ALA A 125 3.27 -6.49 -11.10
C ALA A 125 4.78 -6.77 -11.25
N ALA A 126 5.53 -5.74 -11.67
CA ALA A 126 6.98 -5.77 -11.72
C ALA A 126 7.61 -5.75 -10.30
N PHE A 127 8.90 -6.05 -10.19
CA PHE A 127 9.62 -6.14 -8.92
C PHE A 127 9.65 -4.83 -8.13
N GLU A 128 9.83 -3.69 -8.79
CA GLU A 128 9.90 -2.40 -8.09
C GLU A 128 8.58 -2.00 -7.43
N PRO A 129 7.41 -2.01 -8.11
CA PRO A 129 6.12 -1.81 -7.44
C PRO A 129 5.87 -2.80 -6.29
N ALA A 130 6.26 -4.06 -6.46
CA ALA A 130 6.12 -5.07 -5.41
C ALA A 130 6.99 -4.77 -4.19
N MET A 131 8.24 -4.30 -4.39
CA MET A 131 9.11 -3.84 -3.31
C MET A 131 8.52 -2.62 -2.58
N ARG A 132 7.99 -1.63 -3.31
CA ARG A 132 7.36 -0.44 -2.71
C ARG A 132 6.15 -0.81 -1.85
N ALA A 133 5.32 -1.75 -2.33
CA ALA A 133 4.19 -2.28 -1.57
C ALA A 133 4.66 -3.03 -0.30
N ALA A 134 5.70 -3.85 -0.42
CA ALA A 134 6.28 -4.57 0.72
C ALA A 134 6.87 -3.61 1.77
N ASN A 135 7.57 -2.55 1.34
CA ASN A 135 8.11 -1.52 2.22
C ASN A 135 6.99 -0.75 2.96
N ALA A 136 5.91 -0.40 2.26
CA ALA A 136 4.73 0.22 2.85
C ALA A 136 4.06 -0.71 3.88
N ALA A 137 3.86 -1.99 3.55
CA ALA A 137 3.26 -2.96 4.44
C ALA A 137 4.10 -3.17 5.71
N ALA A 138 5.42 -3.30 5.56
CA ALA A 138 6.35 -3.36 6.70
C ALA A 138 6.21 -2.13 7.61
N SER A 139 6.12 -0.92 7.03
CA SER A 139 5.96 0.31 7.80
C SER A 139 4.67 0.36 8.63
N VAL A 140 3.60 -0.25 8.13
CA VAL A 140 2.32 -0.35 8.86
C VAL A 140 2.47 -1.26 10.07
N VAL A 141 3.05 -2.46 9.89
CA VAL A 141 3.12 -3.45 10.97
C VAL A 141 4.11 -3.07 12.06
N VAL A 142 5.27 -2.49 11.72
CA VAL A 142 6.25 -2.05 12.74
C VAL A 142 5.74 -0.89 13.60
N GLY A 143 4.72 -0.16 13.17
CA GLY A 143 4.02 0.85 13.95
C GLY A 143 3.00 0.29 14.94
N LYS A 144 2.71 -1.00 14.90
CA LYS A 144 1.75 -1.70 15.76
C LYS A 144 2.49 -2.48 16.86
N ARG A 145 1.77 -2.94 17.89
CA ARG A 145 2.33 -3.81 18.93
C ARG A 145 2.10 -5.28 18.60
N GLY A 146 3.08 -6.12 18.84
CA GLY A 146 3.03 -7.56 18.59
C GLY A 146 2.99 -7.88 17.10
N THR A 147 2.78 -9.16 16.77
CA THR A 147 2.59 -9.60 15.39
C THR A 147 1.26 -9.05 14.86
N ALA A 148 1.34 -8.14 13.92
CA ALA A 148 0.20 -7.42 13.37
C ALA A 148 0.07 -7.64 11.86
N THR A 149 -1.11 -7.37 11.31
CA THR A 149 -1.37 -7.40 9.87
C THR A 149 -1.54 -5.98 9.32
N ALA A 150 -1.21 -5.78 8.04
CA ALA A 150 -1.50 -4.57 7.30
C ALA A 150 -2.82 -4.76 6.52
N THR A 151 -3.77 -3.84 6.71
CA THR A 151 -5.01 -3.80 5.94
C THR A 151 -4.81 -3.11 4.60
N LEU A 152 -5.68 -3.38 3.63
CA LEU A 152 -5.64 -2.71 2.32
C LEU A 152 -5.78 -1.18 2.46
N THR A 153 -6.62 -0.71 3.37
CA THR A 153 -6.83 0.72 3.64
C THR A 153 -5.55 1.38 4.15
N GLU A 154 -4.86 0.75 5.10
CA GLU A 154 -3.59 1.26 5.63
C GLU A 154 -2.48 1.25 4.56
N LEU A 155 -2.46 0.21 3.72
CA LEU A 155 -1.50 0.10 2.63
C LEU A 155 -1.72 1.21 1.59
N ARG A 156 -2.98 1.44 1.16
CA ARG A 156 -3.35 2.53 0.27
C ARG A 156 -2.95 3.89 0.83
N ALA A 157 -3.22 4.14 2.11
CA ALA A 157 -2.83 5.40 2.77
C ALA A 157 -1.32 5.64 2.79
N ARG A 158 -0.49 4.59 2.67
CA ARG A 158 0.97 4.72 2.56
C ARG A 158 1.48 4.91 1.14
N LEU A 159 0.83 4.25 0.18
CA LEU A 159 1.30 4.20 -1.21
C LEU A 159 0.77 5.34 -2.07
N LEU A 160 -0.45 5.82 -1.78
CA LEU A 160 -1.11 6.80 -2.62
C LEU A 160 -1.00 8.21 -2.02
N PRO A 161 -0.79 9.24 -2.85
CA PRO A 161 -0.90 10.62 -2.42
C PRO A 161 -2.29 10.91 -1.82
N ALA A 162 -2.36 11.82 -0.87
CA ALA A 162 -3.61 12.23 -0.24
C ALA A 162 -4.68 12.69 -1.26
N ALA A 163 -4.25 13.36 -2.32
CA ALA A 163 -5.13 13.77 -3.42
C ALA A 163 -5.76 12.58 -4.17
N THR A 164 -4.99 11.50 -4.40
CA THR A 164 -5.52 10.27 -5.04
C THR A 164 -6.53 9.57 -4.13
N LEU A 165 -6.27 9.55 -2.81
CA LEU A 165 -7.21 9.00 -1.83
C LEU A 165 -8.48 9.84 -1.72
N ALA A 166 -8.38 11.16 -1.88
CA ALA A 166 -9.54 12.04 -1.93
C ALA A 166 -10.39 11.75 -3.15
N ASN A 167 -9.78 11.59 -4.35
CA ASN A 167 -10.50 11.27 -5.58
C ASN A 167 -11.25 9.92 -5.50
N ASP A 168 -10.72 8.93 -4.81
CA ASP A 168 -11.41 7.66 -4.57
C ASP A 168 -12.72 7.81 -3.76
N LYS A 169 -12.89 8.91 -3.04
CA LYS A 169 -14.12 9.23 -2.30
C LYS A 169 -15.17 9.94 -3.16
N ILE A 170 -14.82 10.47 -4.33
CA ILE A 170 -15.78 11.17 -5.20
C ILE A 170 -16.41 10.14 -6.12
N VAL A 171 -17.74 10.09 -6.11
CA VAL A 171 -18.53 9.14 -6.90
C VAL A 171 -19.43 9.90 -7.87
N PHE A 172 -19.24 9.65 -9.16
CA PHE A 172 -20.04 10.25 -10.24
C PHE A 172 -21.16 9.33 -10.72
N ASP A 173 -21.05 8.03 -10.45
CA ASP A 173 -22.02 7.02 -10.87
C ASP A 173 -22.84 6.53 -9.67
N TRP A 174 -24.15 6.68 -9.74
CA TRP A 174 -25.08 6.24 -8.70
C TRP A 174 -25.02 4.74 -8.44
N SER A 175 -24.73 3.91 -9.45
CA SER A 175 -24.61 2.47 -9.28
C SER A 175 -23.39 2.12 -8.39
N VAL A 176 -22.28 2.83 -8.57
CA VAL A 176 -21.08 2.69 -7.73
C VAL A 176 -21.35 3.17 -6.30
N LEU A 177 -22.13 4.25 -6.13
CA LEU A 177 -22.53 4.72 -4.82
C LEU A 177 -23.36 3.68 -4.09
N ASP A 178 -24.38 3.12 -4.76
CA ASP A 178 -25.29 2.11 -4.19
C ASP A 178 -24.53 0.84 -3.80
N GLU A 179 -23.61 0.38 -4.64
CA GLU A 179 -22.77 -0.79 -4.37
C GLU A 179 -21.89 -0.57 -3.12
N ARG A 180 -21.23 0.59 -3.01
CA ARG A 180 -20.40 0.93 -1.84
C ARG A 180 -21.23 1.01 -0.55
N ILE A 181 -22.38 1.67 -0.61
CA ILE A 181 -23.30 1.77 0.54
C ILE A 181 -23.81 0.36 0.94
N ALA A 182 -24.21 -0.45 -0.03
CA ALA A 182 -24.66 -1.82 0.21
C ALA A 182 -23.55 -2.69 0.83
N ALA A 183 -22.31 -2.54 0.39
CA ALA A 183 -21.17 -3.23 0.97
C ALA A 183 -20.94 -2.84 2.45
N TRP A 184 -21.02 -1.56 2.78
CA TRP A 184 -20.92 -1.08 4.17
C TRP A 184 -22.06 -1.60 5.05
N ARG A 185 -23.29 -1.59 4.54
CA ARG A 185 -24.45 -2.13 5.26
C ARG A 185 -24.33 -3.64 5.50
N ARG A 186 -23.85 -4.41 4.50
CA ARG A 186 -23.57 -5.86 4.68
C ARG A 186 -22.50 -6.12 5.73
N ALA A 187 -21.53 -5.20 5.87
CA ALA A 187 -20.52 -5.26 6.93
C ALA A 187 -21.01 -4.79 8.31
N GLY A 188 -22.31 -4.48 8.46
CA GLY A 188 -22.91 -4.03 9.72
C GLY A 188 -22.59 -2.57 10.07
N LEU A 189 -22.08 -1.78 9.13
CA LEU A 189 -21.70 -0.38 9.37
C LEU A 189 -22.93 0.53 9.25
N ARG A 190 -23.05 1.49 10.17
CA ARG A 190 -24.07 2.55 10.11
C ARG A 190 -23.61 3.62 9.12
N VAL A 191 -24.40 3.84 8.09
CA VAL A 191 -24.12 4.86 7.07
C VAL A 191 -24.94 6.11 7.37
N GLY A 192 -24.26 7.23 7.64
CA GLY A 192 -24.84 8.55 7.77
C GLY A 192 -24.86 9.27 6.42
N PHE A 193 -25.83 10.18 6.26
CA PHE A 193 -25.95 11.03 5.09
C PHE A 193 -26.16 12.49 5.51
N THR A 194 -25.50 13.39 4.82
CA THR A 194 -25.77 14.83 4.87
C THR A 194 -25.62 15.42 3.47
N ASN A 195 -26.18 16.59 3.23
CA ASN A 195 -26.07 17.25 1.93
C ASN A 195 -25.91 18.77 2.06
N GLY A 196 -25.47 19.40 0.99
CA GLY A 196 -25.36 20.85 0.93
C GLY A 196 -24.63 21.36 -0.30
N CYS A 197 -24.65 22.68 -0.46
CA CYS A 197 -23.94 23.35 -1.56
C CYS A 197 -22.42 23.37 -1.33
N PHE A 198 -21.97 23.54 -0.10
CA PHE A 198 -20.55 23.66 0.28
C PHE A 198 -19.76 24.58 -0.67
N ASP A 199 -20.39 25.71 -1.03
CA ASP A 199 -19.87 26.65 -2.03
C ASP A 199 -18.52 27.23 -1.60
N LEU A 200 -18.42 27.70 -0.34
CA LEU A 200 -17.17 28.03 0.33
C LEU A 200 -17.12 27.31 1.66
N LEU A 201 -16.13 26.44 1.83
CA LEU A 201 -15.93 25.74 3.10
C LEU A 201 -15.43 26.70 4.19
N HIS A 202 -16.01 26.55 5.37
CA HIS A 202 -15.62 27.31 6.56
C HIS A 202 -15.68 26.40 7.81
N PRO A 203 -15.11 26.80 8.96
CA PRO A 203 -15.04 25.96 10.16
C PRO A 203 -16.39 25.39 10.63
N GLY A 204 -17.50 26.08 10.36
CA GLY A 204 -18.84 25.59 10.66
C GLY A 204 -19.19 24.30 9.90
N HIS A 205 -18.85 24.24 8.61
CA HIS A 205 -19.03 23.03 7.80
C HIS A 205 -18.19 21.88 8.34
N VAL A 206 -16.92 22.14 8.69
CA VAL A 206 -16.03 21.10 9.25
C VAL A 206 -16.60 20.53 10.55
N LYS A 207 -17.12 21.39 11.44
CA LYS A 207 -17.74 20.95 12.71
C LYS A 207 -19.00 20.11 12.49
N ILE A 208 -19.86 20.50 11.55
CA ILE A 208 -21.09 19.75 11.23
C ILE A 208 -20.73 18.38 10.66
N LEU A 209 -19.79 18.31 9.72
CA LEU A 209 -19.34 17.05 9.12
C LEU A 209 -18.68 16.13 10.14
N ALA A 210 -17.83 16.67 11.01
CA ALA A 210 -17.23 15.92 12.11
C ALA A 210 -18.28 15.39 13.09
N GLY A 211 -19.29 16.18 13.45
CA GLY A 211 -20.41 15.77 14.29
C GLY A 211 -21.26 14.66 13.64
N ALA A 212 -21.57 14.81 12.35
CA ALA A 212 -22.28 13.78 11.59
C ALA A 212 -21.51 12.47 11.53
N ARG A 213 -20.19 12.54 11.29
CA ARG A 213 -19.31 11.36 11.26
C ARG A 213 -19.22 10.66 12.62
N ALA A 214 -19.24 11.41 13.71
CA ALA A 214 -19.23 10.83 15.06
C ALA A 214 -20.51 10.04 15.37
N ALA A 215 -21.62 10.33 14.69
CA ALA A 215 -22.90 9.63 14.86
C ALA A 215 -23.06 8.38 13.99
N CYS A 216 -22.12 8.08 13.09
CA CYS A 216 -22.15 6.96 12.16
C CYS A 216 -20.77 6.35 11.93
N ASP A 217 -20.70 5.20 11.24
CA ASP A 217 -19.45 4.52 10.94
C ASP A 217 -18.92 4.89 9.55
N ARG A 218 -19.78 5.42 8.68
CA ARG A 218 -19.45 5.98 7.37
C ARG A 218 -20.35 7.16 7.06
N LEU A 219 -19.75 8.26 6.57
CA LEU A 219 -20.48 9.48 6.18
C LEU A 219 -20.43 9.69 4.67
N VAL A 220 -21.61 9.73 4.06
CA VAL A 220 -21.82 10.13 2.68
C VAL A 220 -22.29 11.58 2.64
N VAL A 221 -21.64 12.39 1.80
CA VAL A 221 -22.00 13.79 1.58
C VAL A 221 -22.60 13.95 0.18
N GLY A 222 -23.88 14.33 0.11
CA GLY A 222 -24.50 14.80 -1.12
C GLY A 222 -24.09 16.24 -1.41
N LEU A 223 -23.46 16.46 -2.55
CA LEU A 223 -23.01 17.77 -3.02
C LEU A 223 -23.92 18.28 -4.13
N ASN A 224 -24.54 19.44 -3.94
CA ASN A 224 -25.35 20.05 -4.99
C ASN A 224 -24.51 20.39 -6.23
N SER A 225 -25.02 20.04 -7.41
CA SER A 225 -24.43 20.45 -8.72
C SER A 225 -24.36 21.98 -8.83
N ASP A 226 -23.58 22.47 -9.80
CA ASP A 226 -23.48 23.92 -10.04
C ASP A 226 -24.83 24.52 -10.44
N ALA A 227 -25.59 23.81 -11.28
CA ALA A 227 -26.93 24.21 -11.66
C ALA A 227 -27.88 24.31 -10.46
N SER A 228 -27.80 23.31 -9.56
CA SER A 228 -28.60 23.32 -8.32
C SER A 228 -28.23 24.47 -7.38
N VAL A 229 -26.95 24.76 -7.22
CA VAL A 229 -26.47 25.88 -6.40
C VAL A 229 -26.88 27.21 -7.01
N GLY A 230 -26.79 27.38 -8.33
CA GLY A 230 -27.24 28.58 -9.04
C GLY A 230 -28.72 28.86 -8.82
N ARG A 231 -29.56 27.83 -8.85
CA ARG A 231 -31.02 27.94 -8.53
C ARG A 231 -31.26 28.37 -7.08
N LEU A 232 -30.46 27.87 -6.14
CA LEU A 232 -30.65 28.09 -4.70
C LEU A 232 -30.08 29.43 -4.22
N LYS A 233 -28.93 29.87 -4.75
CA LYS A 233 -28.15 31.00 -4.25
C LYS A 233 -28.10 32.21 -5.18
N GLY A 234 -28.60 32.07 -6.39
CA GLY A 234 -28.67 33.14 -7.37
C GLY A 234 -27.46 33.22 -8.31
N GLU A 235 -27.44 34.26 -9.13
CA GLU A 235 -26.46 34.49 -10.16
C GLU A 235 -25.04 34.68 -9.58
N GLY A 236 -24.02 34.15 -10.27
CA GLY A 236 -22.63 34.18 -9.79
C GLY A 236 -22.30 33.12 -8.74
N ARG A 237 -23.20 32.18 -8.48
CA ARG A 237 -22.96 31.03 -7.59
C ARG A 237 -23.10 29.70 -8.31
N PRO A 238 -22.30 28.71 -7.96
CA PRO A 238 -21.25 28.69 -6.91
C PRO A 238 -19.98 29.46 -7.33
N VAL A 239 -19.12 29.83 -6.36
CA VAL A 239 -17.81 30.44 -6.62
C VAL A 239 -16.83 29.40 -7.15
N GLN A 240 -16.93 28.16 -6.67
CA GLN A 240 -16.13 27.02 -7.11
C GLN A 240 -17.05 26.00 -7.78
N ASP A 241 -16.56 25.40 -8.88
CA ASP A 241 -17.31 24.35 -9.54
C ASP A 241 -17.50 23.10 -8.66
N ALA A 242 -18.42 22.23 -9.05
CA ALA A 242 -18.78 21.05 -8.27
C ALA A 242 -17.59 20.11 -8.07
N HIS A 243 -16.66 20.04 -9.04
CA HIS A 243 -15.49 19.16 -8.94
C HIS A 243 -14.52 19.67 -7.88
N ALA A 244 -14.17 20.93 -7.90
CA ALA A 244 -13.31 21.56 -6.90
C ALA A 244 -13.92 21.46 -5.49
N ARG A 245 -15.23 21.70 -5.36
CA ARG A 245 -15.94 21.56 -4.08
C ARG A 245 -15.93 20.09 -3.58
N ALA A 246 -16.09 19.12 -4.47
CA ALA A 246 -16.02 17.70 -4.15
C ALA A 246 -14.63 17.29 -3.67
N GLU A 247 -13.56 17.76 -4.31
CA GLU A 247 -12.18 17.49 -3.90
C GLU A 247 -11.89 18.01 -2.48
N VAL A 248 -12.32 19.22 -2.17
CA VAL A 248 -12.11 19.79 -0.83
C VAL A 248 -12.88 18.99 0.24
N LEU A 249 -14.12 18.61 -0.04
CA LEU A 249 -14.91 17.74 0.87
C LEU A 249 -14.27 16.36 1.04
N ALA A 250 -13.83 15.75 -0.04
CA ALA A 250 -13.21 14.44 -0.03
C ALA A 250 -11.88 14.41 0.74
N ALA A 251 -11.17 15.54 0.81
CA ALA A 251 -9.94 15.70 1.59
C ALA A 251 -10.20 15.71 3.12
N LEU A 252 -11.45 15.96 3.56
CA LEU A 252 -11.78 15.93 4.97
C LEU A 252 -11.81 14.51 5.51
N GLU A 253 -11.18 14.28 6.67
CA GLU A 253 -11.14 12.97 7.34
C GLU A 253 -12.56 12.48 7.69
N ALA A 254 -13.46 13.38 8.03
CA ALA A 254 -14.83 13.06 8.41
C ALA A 254 -15.71 12.56 7.25
N VAL A 255 -15.27 12.70 5.99
CA VAL A 255 -16.06 12.34 4.80
C VAL A 255 -15.55 11.03 4.22
N ASP A 256 -16.43 10.05 4.05
CA ASP A 256 -16.10 8.75 3.45
C ASP A 256 -16.45 8.69 1.95
N LEU A 257 -17.56 9.36 1.53
CA LEU A 257 -17.94 9.50 0.12
C LEU A 257 -18.57 10.86 -0.15
N VAL A 258 -18.38 11.37 -1.37
CA VAL A 258 -19.04 12.55 -1.91
C VAL A 258 -19.76 12.13 -3.19
N ALA A 259 -21.05 12.41 -3.29
CA ALA A 259 -21.86 12.17 -4.48
C ALA A 259 -22.48 13.48 -4.96
N ILE A 260 -22.30 13.83 -6.24
CA ILE A 260 -22.87 15.05 -6.82
C ILE A 260 -24.30 14.75 -7.30
N PHE A 261 -25.25 15.64 -6.98
CA PHE A 261 -26.65 15.50 -7.36
C PHE A 261 -27.26 16.83 -7.80
N GLU A 262 -28.37 16.77 -8.52
CA GLU A 262 -29.16 17.90 -9.02
C GLU A 262 -30.09 18.50 -7.94
#